data_56e0a7ae92a267a9d292fe28b8175e7a
#
_entry.id   56e0a7ae92a267a9d292fe28b8175e7a
#
_cell.length_a   1.000
_cell.length_b   1.000
_cell.length_c   1.000
_cell.angle_alpha   90.00
_cell.angle_beta   90.00
_cell.angle_gamma   90.00
#
_symmetry.space_group_name_H-M   'P 1'
#
loop_
_entity.id
_entity.type
_entity.pdbx_description
1 polymer ?
#
loop_
_entity_poly.entity_id
_entity_poly.type
_entity_poly.pdbx_seq_one_letter_code
_entity_poly.pdbx_strand_id
1 'polypeptide(L)'
;MCIRDRFLRTTTKEPFTFYIFTMDVSHIKSSYIAISEEKTEYLDSIAKSYNKDSKVVRMDVIENYNRVFANCPNELTYCSPYTLLRLLADEMDEIPDKLLYLDADILFNRDITLLYNHDISDYEYAAARDHYGKYLINPNYINAGVLLLNMKKIRQTGLFSKARKLLSEKKLLFADQSAIYRSTTKKLMLPQKFNDQKFLHKHTVVRHFSKRLFYTPYPHTENIKQWQISKVYRIFRYDAFDDIFFEYIYLKKKFERDIKGNTNE
;
A
#
# COMPACT_ATOMS: atom_id res chain seq x y z
N MET A 1 -1.33 9.01 -0.91
CA MET A 1 -0.44 10.02 -0.32
C MET A 1 -0.82 10.44 1.11
N CYS A 2 -1.74 9.73 1.75
CA CYS A 2 -2.22 10.02 3.12
C CYS A 2 -1.65 9.08 4.20
N ILE A 3 -0.69 8.24 3.86
CA ILE A 3 -0.06 7.29 4.79
C ILE A 3 0.72 8.02 5.89
N ARG A 4 0.89 9.32 5.75
CA ARG A 4 2.08 10.04 6.19
C ARG A 4 2.03 10.66 7.58
N ASP A 5 0.89 11.18 8.00
CA ASP A 5 0.96 12.21 9.04
C ASP A 5 0.81 11.62 10.45
N ARG A 6 -0.15 10.74 10.69
CA ARG A 6 -0.23 10.02 11.97
C ARG A 6 0.87 8.95 12.10
N PHE A 7 1.28 8.33 10.97
CA PHE A 7 2.45 7.47 10.94
C PHE A 7 3.68 8.19 11.51
N LEU A 8 3.99 9.37 10.99
CA LEU A 8 5.15 10.15 11.45
C LEU A 8 4.97 10.73 12.85
N ARG A 9 3.75 11.05 13.28
CA ARG A 9 3.47 11.57 14.64
C ARG A 9 3.45 10.48 15.71
N THR A 10 2.97 9.27 15.41
CA THR A 10 2.85 8.19 16.39
C THR A 10 4.12 7.34 16.53
N THR A 11 5.04 7.44 15.54
CA THR A 11 6.26 6.61 15.49
C THR A 11 7.54 7.43 15.46
N THR A 12 7.48 8.67 15.82
CA THR A 12 8.42 9.77 15.51
C THR A 12 9.83 9.67 16.05
N LYS A 13 10.15 8.66 16.84
CA LYS A 13 11.51 8.51 17.37
C LYS A 13 12.45 7.79 16.41
N GLU A 14 11.93 6.91 15.58
CA GLU A 14 12.73 6.09 14.66
C GLU A 14 12.70 6.68 13.25
N PRO A 15 13.81 6.74 12.53
CA PRO A 15 13.83 7.16 11.14
C PRO A 15 13.19 6.10 10.23
N PHE A 16 12.55 6.54 9.15
CA PHE A 16 11.95 5.66 8.15
C PHE A 16 12.52 5.92 6.77
N THR A 17 12.76 4.84 6.03
CA THR A 17 12.98 4.90 4.59
C THR A 17 11.71 4.48 3.87
N PHE A 18 11.14 5.40 3.07
CA PHE A 18 9.97 5.13 2.24
C PHE A 18 10.40 4.83 0.82
N TYR A 19 10.19 3.61 0.34
CA TYR A 19 10.42 3.22 -1.04
C TYR A 19 9.12 3.41 -1.83
N ILE A 20 9.15 4.25 -2.86
CA ILE A 20 8.01 4.50 -3.75
C ILE A 20 8.30 3.84 -5.09
N PHE A 21 7.70 2.68 -5.32
CA PHE A 21 7.73 2.04 -6.63
C PHE A 21 6.81 2.79 -7.57
N THR A 22 7.35 3.21 -8.70
CA THR A 22 6.63 4.00 -9.70
C THR A 22 6.97 3.52 -11.10
N MET A 23 6.08 3.80 -12.05
CA MET A 23 6.29 3.56 -13.48
C MET A 23 5.36 4.44 -14.29
N ASP A 24 5.71 4.71 -15.55
CA ASP A 24 4.79 5.31 -16.52
C ASP A 24 4.23 4.21 -17.44
N VAL A 25 2.93 4.01 -17.36
CA VAL A 25 2.14 3.15 -18.24
C VAL A 25 0.94 3.91 -18.79
N SER A 26 1.16 5.17 -19.17
CA SER A 26 0.14 6.07 -19.71
C SER A 26 -0.49 5.56 -21.02
N HIS A 27 0.20 4.65 -21.73
CA HIS A 27 -0.36 3.93 -22.87
C HIS A 27 -1.54 3.03 -22.52
N ILE A 28 -1.60 2.51 -21.27
CA ILE A 28 -2.76 1.74 -20.75
C ILE A 28 -3.88 2.71 -20.35
N LYS A 29 -3.53 3.78 -19.67
CA LYS A 29 -4.46 4.82 -19.23
C LYS A 29 -3.71 6.12 -18.97
N SER A 30 -4.16 7.23 -19.56
CA SER A 30 -3.49 8.54 -19.49
C SER A 30 -3.16 9.04 -18.07
N SER A 31 -3.91 8.59 -17.05
CA SER A 31 -3.64 8.92 -15.64
C SER A 31 -2.59 8.01 -14.97
N TYR A 32 -2.08 7.00 -15.65
CA TYR A 32 -1.09 6.07 -15.12
C TYR A 32 0.33 6.55 -15.44
N ILE A 33 0.70 7.64 -14.79
CA ILE A 33 2.01 8.30 -14.91
C ILE A 33 2.87 8.02 -13.68
N ALA A 34 4.18 8.04 -13.88
CA ALA A 34 5.14 7.96 -12.78
C ALA A 34 5.01 9.16 -11.84
N ILE A 35 5.35 8.97 -10.56
CA ILE A 35 5.51 10.10 -9.65
C ILE A 35 6.69 10.96 -10.10
N SER A 36 6.53 12.27 -10.19
CA SER A 36 7.61 13.19 -10.57
C SER A 36 8.68 13.29 -9.47
N GLU A 37 9.89 13.65 -9.85
CA GLU A 37 10.99 13.91 -8.92
C GLU A 37 10.64 15.01 -7.93
N GLU A 38 10.09 16.12 -8.42
CA GLU A 38 9.61 17.24 -7.59
C GLU A 38 8.66 16.79 -6.48
N LYS A 39 7.68 15.92 -6.81
CA LYS A 39 6.78 15.34 -5.80
C LYS A 39 7.52 14.47 -4.81
N THR A 40 8.52 13.73 -5.28
CA THR A 40 9.32 12.86 -4.41
C THR A 40 10.17 13.69 -3.44
N GLU A 41 10.83 14.74 -3.93
CA GLU A 41 11.60 15.69 -3.13
C GLU A 41 10.73 16.41 -2.09
N TYR A 42 9.54 16.84 -2.48
CA TYR A 42 8.57 17.40 -1.54
C TYR A 42 8.19 16.38 -0.45
N LEU A 43 7.94 15.11 -0.82
CA LEU A 43 7.68 14.04 0.12
C LEU A 43 8.86 13.79 1.06
N ASP A 44 10.07 13.83 0.54
CA ASP A 44 11.31 13.67 1.31
C ASP A 44 11.49 14.82 2.31
N SER A 45 11.27 16.07 1.87
CA SER A 45 11.33 17.23 2.76
C SER A 45 10.36 17.14 3.94
N ILE A 46 9.17 16.59 3.70
CA ILE A 46 8.20 16.39 4.78
C ILE A 46 8.61 15.23 5.69
N ALA A 47 9.09 14.10 5.15
CA ALA A 47 9.60 13.01 5.96
C ALA A 47 10.73 13.51 6.91
N LYS A 48 11.67 14.29 6.38
CA LYS A 48 12.76 14.92 7.14
C LYS A 48 12.29 15.94 8.16
N SER A 49 11.18 16.65 7.92
CA SER A 49 10.63 17.60 8.89
C SER A 49 10.14 16.93 10.19
N TYR A 50 9.80 15.64 10.15
CA TYR A 50 9.42 14.87 11.33
C TYR A 50 10.62 14.15 11.99
N ASN A 51 11.51 13.61 11.18
CA ASN A 51 12.77 13.03 11.63
C ASN A 51 13.80 13.23 10.53
N LYS A 52 14.89 13.95 10.86
CA LYS A 52 15.96 14.36 9.92
C LYS A 52 16.62 13.19 9.18
N ASP A 53 16.63 12.01 9.80
CA ASP A 53 17.24 10.80 9.26
C ASP A 53 16.27 9.96 8.42
N SER A 54 15.01 10.38 8.34
CA SER A 54 14.01 9.77 7.42
C SER A 54 14.25 10.20 5.98
N LYS A 55 13.94 9.32 5.04
CA LYS A 55 14.09 9.59 3.60
C LYS A 55 13.00 8.94 2.76
N VAL A 56 12.78 9.51 1.57
CA VAL A 56 11.94 8.96 0.53
C VAL A 56 12.79 8.60 -0.67
N VAL A 57 12.71 7.36 -1.12
CA VAL A 57 13.44 6.82 -2.26
C VAL A 57 12.46 6.50 -3.39
N ARG A 58 12.60 7.18 -4.52
CA ARG A 58 11.84 6.89 -5.74
C ARG A 58 12.54 5.75 -6.50
N MET A 59 11.80 4.72 -6.82
CA MET A 59 12.29 3.57 -7.60
C MET A 59 11.43 3.44 -8.85
N ASP A 60 11.98 3.80 -9.99
CA ASP A 60 11.34 3.56 -11.29
C ASP A 60 11.57 2.12 -11.70
N VAL A 61 10.49 1.38 -11.79
CA VAL A 61 10.54 -0.07 -12.05
C VAL A 61 9.93 -0.46 -13.40
N ILE A 62 9.83 0.51 -14.33
CA ILE A 62 9.20 0.27 -15.64
C ILE A 62 9.90 -0.84 -16.44
N GLU A 63 11.22 -0.92 -16.40
CA GLU A 63 11.97 -1.96 -17.11
C GLU A 63 11.68 -3.35 -16.54
N ASN A 64 11.70 -3.47 -15.20
CA ASN A 64 11.36 -4.72 -14.51
C ASN A 64 9.91 -5.12 -14.79
N TYR A 65 8.99 -4.13 -14.74
CA TYR A 65 7.58 -4.35 -15.04
C TYR A 65 7.39 -4.87 -16.48
N ASN A 66 7.97 -4.20 -17.46
CA ASN A 66 7.85 -4.59 -18.86
C ASN A 66 8.41 -5.99 -19.12
N ARG A 67 9.52 -6.33 -18.51
CA ARG A 67 10.13 -7.67 -18.63
C ARG A 67 9.24 -8.77 -18.09
N VAL A 68 8.45 -8.50 -17.05
CA VAL A 68 7.72 -9.54 -16.28
C VAL A 68 6.22 -9.52 -16.56
N PHE A 69 5.61 -8.35 -16.68
CA PHE A 69 4.16 -8.18 -16.64
C PHE A 69 3.54 -7.61 -17.93
N ALA A 70 4.34 -7.04 -18.84
CA ALA A 70 3.79 -6.55 -20.09
C ALA A 70 3.09 -7.68 -20.86
N ASN A 71 1.84 -7.43 -21.25
CA ASN A 71 0.96 -8.38 -21.92
C ASN A 71 0.63 -9.65 -21.11
N CYS A 72 0.86 -9.67 -19.81
CA CYS A 72 0.44 -10.81 -19.00
C CYS A 72 -1.10 -10.83 -18.81
N PRO A 73 -1.71 -12.00 -18.61
CA PRO A 73 -3.17 -12.12 -18.46
C PRO A 73 -3.77 -11.28 -17.33
N ASN A 74 -2.94 -10.78 -16.39
CA ASN A 74 -3.35 -10.02 -15.22
C ASN A 74 -3.04 -8.51 -15.32
N GLU A 75 -2.47 -8.02 -16.40
CA GLU A 75 -2.13 -6.62 -16.57
C GLU A 75 -3.37 -5.72 -16.65
N LEU A 76 -4.35 -6.13 -17.45
CA LEU A 76 -5.62 -5.41 -17.67
C LEU A 76 -6.77 -6.01 -16.85
N THR A 77 -6.57 -6.14 -15.55
CA THR A 77 -7.64 -6.55 -14.64
C THR A 77 -8.41 -5.32 -14.12
N TYR A 78 -9.41 -5.55 -13.27
CA TYR A 78 -10.12 -4.46 -12.60
C TYR A 78 -9.24 -3.69 -11.58
N CYS A 79 -8.07 -4.22 -11.23
CA CYS A 79 -7.07 -3.55 -10.42
C CYS A 79 -6.10 -2.77 -11.30
N SER A 80 -5.54 -1.69 -10.76
CA SER A 80 -4.46 -0.96 -11.41
C SER A 80 -3.22 -1.85 -11.56
N PRO A 81 -2.45 -1.77 -12.67
CA PRO A 81 -1.20 -2.49 -12.84
C PRO A 81 -0.16 -2.18 -11.76
N TYR A 82 -0.28 -1.05 -11.07
CA TYR A 82 0.58 -0.71 -9.92
C TYR A 82 0.49 -1.72 -8.77
N THR A 83 -0.58 -2.50 -8.65
CA THR A 83 -0.68 -3.56 -7.64
C THR A 83 0.35 -4.68 -7.84
N LEU A 84 0.84 -4.86 -9.06
CA LEU A 84 1.84 -5.87 -9.40
C LEU A 84 3.26 -5.47 -8.96
N LEU A 85 3.52 -4.16 -8.75
CA LEU A 85 4.87 -3.64 -8.47
C LEU A 85 5.48 -4.21 -7.19
N ARG A 86 4.65 -4.52 -6.18
CA ARG A 86 5.13 -5.16 -4.95
C ARG A 86 5.88 -6.47 -5.17
N LEU A 87 5.55 -7.18 -6.25
CA LEU A 87 6.18 -8.44 -6.60
C LEU A 87 7.54 -8.28 -7.27
N LEU A 88 8.01 -7.06 -7.47
CA LEU A 88 9.34 -6.75 -7.98
C LEU A 88 10.34 -6.45 -6.85
N ALA A 89 9.89 -6.35 -5.61
CA ALA A 89 10.72 -5.94 -4.48
C ALA A 89 11.89 -6.89 -4.18
N ASP A 90 11.79 -8.17 -4.55
CA ASP A 90 12.87 -9.15 -4.36
C ASP A 90 14.02 -8.98 -5.36
N GLU A 91 13.82 -8.23 -6.45
CA GLU A 91 14.80 -7.95 -7.47
C GLU A 91 15.58 -6.64 -7.22
N MET A 92 15.22 -5.90 -6.18
CA MET A 92 15.84 -4.62 -5.84
C MET A 92 16.82 -4.81 -4.67
N ASP A 93 18.10 -4.55 -4.92
CA ASP A 93 19.16 -4.71 -3.90
C ASP A 93 19.03 -3.70 -2.76
N GLU A 94 18.42 -2.53 -3.02
CA GLU A 94 18.20 -1.48 -2.03
C GLU A 94 17.12 -1.82 -1.02
N ILE A 95 16.28 -2.82 -1.29
CA ILE A 95 15.21 -3.23 -0.40
C ILE A 95 15.76 -4.08 0.75
N PRO A 96 15.54 -3.66 2.02
CA PRO A 96 16.08 -4.32 3.19
C PRO A 96 15.45 -5.70 3.42
N ASP A 97 16.08 -6.50 4.27
CA ASP A 97 15.64 -7.86 4.63
C ASP A 97 14.26 -7.89 5.31
N LYS A 98 13.84 -6.81 5.95
CA LYS A 98 12.50 -6.66 6.53
C LYS A 98 11.84 -5.41 5.99
N LEU A 99 10.68 -5.56 5.37
CA LEU A 99 9.94 -4.50 4.71
C LEU A 99 8.48 -4.52 5.13
N LEU A 100 7.89 -3.34 5.38
CA LEU A 100 6.45 -3.19 5.51
C LEU A 100 5.88 -2.63 4.21
N TYR A 101 5.16 -3.45 3.47
CA TYR A 101 4.41 -3.03 2.30
C TYR A 101 3.04 -2.48 2.70
N LEU A 102 2.66 -1.36 2.09
CA LEU A 102 1.42 -0.65 2.38
C LEU A 102 0.78 -0.16 1.08
N ASP A 103 -0.50 -0.46 0.88
CA ASP A 103 -1.29 0.19 -0.15
C ASP A 103 -1.45 1.69 0.16
N ALA A 104 -1.65 2.51 -0.88
CA ALA A 104 -1.74 3.97 -0.72
C ALA A 104 -3.05 4.44 -0.04
N ASP A 105 -4.00 3.55 0.21
CA ASP A 105 -5.32 3.85 0.75
C ASP A 105 -5.50 3.38 2.20
N ILE A 106 -4.47 3.53 3.00
CA ILE A 106 -4.47 3.22 4.43
C ILE A 106 -4.25 4.47 5.28
N LEU A 107 -4.71 4.41 6.54
CA LEU A 107 -4.36 5.36 7.61
C LEU A 107 -3.97 4.60 8.87
N PHE A 108 -2.96 5.12 9.56
CA PHE A 108 -2.58 4.61 10.88
C PHE A 108 -3.43 5.27 11.96
N ASN A 109 -4.01 4.46 12.82
CA ASN A 109 -4.74 4.92 14.00
C ASN A 109 -3.94 4.78 15.29
N ARG A 110 -2.87 3.98 15.24
CA ARG A 110 -1.95 3.72 16.35
C ARG A 110 -0.53 3.52 15.83
N ASP A 111 0.42 3.43 16.76
CA ASP A 111 1.83 3.24 16.45
C ASP A 111 2.08 2.03 15.52
N ILE A 112 2.79 2.28 14.42
CA ILE A 112 3.14 1.26 13.41
C ILE A 112 4.12 0.23 13.95
N THR A 113 4.94 0.57 14.95
CA THR A 113 5.88 -0.37 15.56
C THR A 113 5.18 -1.56 16.18
N LEU A 114 3.90 -1.40 16.58
CA LEU A 114 3.04 -2.51 17.00
C LEU A 114 2.87 -3.59 15.91
N LEU A 115 2.97 -3.21 14.64
CA LEU A 115 2.97 -4.12 13.51
C LEU A 115 4.40 -4.51 13.12
N TYR A 116 5.27 -3.52 12.94
CA TYR A 116 6.61 -3.73 12.42
C TYR A 116 7.47 -4.64 13.30
N ASN A 117 7.28 -4.60 14.63
CA ASN A 117 8.07 -5.38 15.59
C ASN A 117 7.65 -6.85 15.72
N HIS A 118 6.64 -7.32 14.97
CA HIS A 118 6.34 -8.75 14.96
C HIS A 118 7.55 -9.55 14.46
N ASP A 119 7.84 -10.63 15.16
CA ASP A 119 8.81 -11.60 14.69
C ASP A 119 8.22 -12.40 13.52
N ILE A 120 8.90 -12.31 12.39
CA ILE A 120 8.58 -13.04 11.16
C ILE A 120 9.78 -13.86 10.64
N SER A 121 10.77 -14.13 11.49
CA SER A 121 11.99 -14.84 11.11
C SER A 121 11.71 -16.19 10.44
N ASP A 122 10.67 -16.86 10.89
CA ASP A 122 10.23 -18.16 10.36
C ASP A 122 9.25 -18.09 9.19
N TYR A 123 8.76 -16.91 8.83
CA TYR A 123 7.69 -16.70 7.85
C TYR A 123 8.19 -15.91 6.66
N GLU A 124 7.60 -16.12 5.50
CA GLU A 124 7.83 -15.29 4.32
C GLU A 124 7.21 -13.92 4.48
N TYR A 125 6.02 -13.88 5.09
CA TYR A 125 5.33 -12.63 5.43
C TYR A 125 4.32 -12.83 6.55
N ALA A 126 3.86 -11.69 7.10
CA ALA A 126 2.70 -11.62 7.97
C ALA A 126 1.62 -10.75 7.34
N ALA A 127 0.35 -11.19 7.40
CA ALA A 127 -0.80 -10.48 6.84
C ALA A 127 -2.09 -10.79 7.61
N ALA A 128 -3.05 -9.86 7.59
CA ALA A 128 -4.40 -10.12 8.09
C ALA A 128 -5.28 -10.77 7.00
N ARG A 129 -6.36 -11.44 7.45
CA ARG A 129 -7.34 -12.05 6.53
C ARG A 129 -8.05 -10.99 5.69
N ASP A 130 -8.32 -11.32 4.44
CA ASP A 130 -9.23 -10.53 3.61
C ASP A 130 -10.66 -10.64 4.15
N HIS A 131 -11.36 -9.51 4.22
CA HIS A 131 -12.68 -9.46 4.83
C HIS A 131 -13.71 -10.33 4.11
N TYR A 132 -13.71 -10.33 2.79
CA TYR A 132 -14.63 -11.14 1.98
C TYR A 132 -13.99 -12.45 1.53
N GLY A 133 -12.72 -12.41 1.18
CA GLY A 133 -11.99 -13.56 0.68
C GLY A 133 -11.94 -14.74 1.65
N LYS A 134 -11.96 -14.45 2.97
CA LYS A 134 -12.01 -15.50 3.99
C LYS A 134 -13.31 -16.34 3.95
N TYR A 135 -14.40 -15.80 3.39
CA TYR A 135 -15.66 -16.52 3.22
C TYR A 135 -15.83 -17.08 1.81
N LEU A 136 -15.33 -16.36 0.80
CA LEU A 136 -15.59 -16.68 -0.60
C LEU A 136 -14.51 -17.56 -1.24
N ILE A 137 -13.28 -17.56 -0.69
CA ILE A 137 -12.13 -18.26 -1.28
C ILE A 137 -11.56 -19.28 -0.33
N ASN A 138 -11.06 -18.84 0.84
CA ASN A 138 -10.46 -19.70 1.86
C ASN A 138 -10.45 -19.00 3.22
N PRO A 139 -10.76 -19.68 4.35
CA PRO A 139 -10.74 -19.08 5.69
C PRO A 139 -9.41 -18.38 6.08
N ASN A 140 -8.30 -18.78 5.45
CA ASN A 140 -6.98 -18.18 5.67
C ASN A 140 -6.52 -17.30 4.49
N TYR A 141 -7.46 -16.88 3.61
CA TYR A 141 -7.15 -15.97 2.53
C TYR A 141 -6.77 -14.59 3.07
N ILE A 142 -5.62 -14.08 2.61
CA ILE A 142 -5.03 -12.84 3.12
C ILE A 142 -5.48 -11.63 2.31
N ASN A 143 -5.43 -10.44 2.92
CA ASN A 143 -5.48 -9.18 2.20
C ASN A 143 -4.06 -8.63 2.01
N ALA A 144 -3.70 -8.32 0.77
CA ALA A 144 -2.33 -7.92 0.41
C ALA A 144 -2.06 -6.40 0.57
N GLY A 145 -3.03 -5.61 1.02
CA GLY A 145 -2.83 -4.16 1.18
C GLY A 145 -1.94 -3.76 2.35
N VAL A 146 -1.69 -4.68 3.30
CA VAL A 146 -0.74 -4.52 4.41
C VAL A 146 -0.01 -5.82 4.59
N LEU A 147 1.30 -5.84 4.26
CA LEU A 147 2.15 -7.02 4.37
C LEU A 147 3.44 -6.67 5.11
N LEU A 148 3.72 -7.36 6.21
CA LEU A 148 5.05 -7.33 6.81
C LEU A 148 5.87 -8.44 6.15
N LEU A 149 6.87 -8.08 5.37
CA LEU A 149 7.63 -8.95 4.48
C LEU A 149 9.00 -9.30 5.08
N ASN A 150 9.35 -10.58 5.07
CA ASN A 150 10.71 -11.07 5.30
C ASN A 150 11.37 -11.26 3.92
N MET A 151 11.98 -10.19 3.41
CA MET A 151 12.56 -10.17 2.07
C MET A 151 13.70 -11.18 1.92
N LYS A 152 14.50 -11.39 2.99
CA LYS A 152 15.52 -12.44 3.01
C LYS A 152 14.91 -13.82 2.73
N LYS A 153 13.84 -14.16 3.43
CA LYS A 153 13.16 -15.45 3.24
C LYS A 153 12.43 -15.53 1.91
N ILE A 154 11.80 -14.45 1.47
CA ILE A 154 11.14 -14.33 0.16
C ILE A 154 12.12 -14.60 -0.98
N ARG A 155 13.33 -14.02 -0.93
CA ARG A 155 14.40 -14.29 -1.90
C ARG A 155 14.86 -15.75 -1.85
N GLN A 156 15.05 -16.31 -0.65
CA GLN A 156 15.45 -17.71 -0.47
C GLN A 156 14.42 -18.71 -1.00
N THR A 157 13.14 -18.50 -0.73
CA THR A 157 12.07 -19.42 -1.15
C THR A 157 11.60 -19.17 -2.58
N GLY A 158 11.94 -18.03 -3.17
CA GLY A 158 11.46 -17.60 -4.47
C GLY A 158 9.96 -17.28 -4.49
N LEU A 159 9.38 -16.84 -3.37
CA LEU A 159 7.95 -16.57 -3.27
C LEU A 159 7.46 -15.63 -4.38
N PHE A 160 8.10 -14.47 -4.56
CA PHE A 160 7.67 -13.49 -5.55
C PHE A 160 7.94 -13.96 -6.98
N SER A 161 9.04 -14.67 -7.23
CA SER A 161 9.30 -15.30 -8.52
C SER A 161 8.21 -16.32 -8.89
N LYS A 162 7.79 -17.18 -7.94
CA LYS A 162 6.68 -18.13 -8.13
C LYS A 162 5.35 -17.39 -8.38
N ALA A 163 5.09 -16.30 -7.64
CA ALA A 163 3.91 -15.49 -7.82
C ALA A 163 3.86 -14.82 -9.20
N ARG A 164 4.99 -14.26 -9.68
CA ARG A 164 5.14 -13.70 -11.03
C ARG A 164 4.89 -14.75 -12.11
N LYS A 165 5.49 -15.94 -11.97
CA LYS A 165 5.25 -17.05 -12.88
C LYS A 165 3.77 -17.43 -12.95
N LEU A 166 3.11 -17.55 -11.80
CA LEU A 166 1.67 -17.87 -11.77
C LEU A 166 0.81 -16.81 -12.46
N LEU A 167 1.17 -15.53 -12.34
CA LEU A 167 0.48 -14.41 -13.00
C LEU A 167 0.70 -14.38 -14.49
N SER A 168 1.86 -14.81 -14.99
CA SER A 168 2.13 -14.90 -16.43
C SER A 168 1.38 -16.07 -17.09
N GLU A 169 1.09 -17.13 -16.34
CA GLU A 169 0.44 -18.34 -16.86
C GLU A 169 -1.09 -18.30 -16.76
N LYS A 170 -1.65 -17.60 -15.75
CA LYS A 170 -3.08 -17.70 -15.43
C LYS A 170 -3.67 -16.36 -15.02
N LYS A 171 -4.88 -16.07 -15.51
CA LYS A 171 -5.68 -14.97 -14.98
C LYS A 171 -6.23 -15.33 -13.60
N LEU A 172 -5.97 -14.48 -12.60
CA LEU A 172 -6.40 -14.69 -11.22
C LEU A 172 -7.42 -13.63 -10.81
N LEU A 173 -8.40 -14.03 -9.98
CA LEU A 173 -9.49 -13.14 -9.55
C LEU A 173 -8.99 -11.89 -8.81
N PHE A 174 -8.01 -12.04 -7.93
CA PHE A 174 -7.38 -10.95 -7.19
C PHE A 174 -5.87 -10.92 -7.47
N ALA A 175 -5.52 -11.04 -8.75
CA ALA A 175 -4.16 -10.94 -9.31
C ALA A 175 -3.04 -11.25 -8.29
N ASP A 176 -2.28 -10.23 -7.89
CA ASP A 176 -1.13 -10.30 -6.98
C ASP A 176 -1.47 -10.91 -5.61
N GLN A 177 -2.61 -10.55 -5.01
CA GLN A 177 -3.05 -11.09 -3.73
C GLN A 177 -3.23 -12.62 -3.80
N SER A 178 -3.90 -13.11 -4.85
CA SER A 178 -4.09 -14.55 -5.09
C SER A 178 -2.77 -15.25 -5.42
N ALA A 179 -1.90 -14.59 -6.17
CA ALA A 179 -0.59 -15.13 -6.53
C ALA A 179 0.29 -15.31 -5.28
N ILE A 180 0.40 -14.29 -4.43
CA ILE A 180 1.13 -14.37 -3.15
C ILE A 180 0.55 -15.48 -2.27
N TYR A 181 -0.78 -15.50 -2.11
CA TYR A 181 -1.46 -16.48 -1.26
C TYR A 181 -1.21 -17.92 -1.71
N ARG A 182 -1.22 -18.18 -3.03
CA ARG A 182 -1.06 -19.53 -3.59
C ARG A 182 0.40 -19.99 -3.65
N SER A 183 1.35 -19.05 -3.72
CA SER A 183 2.78 -19.33 -3.87
C SER A 183 3.51 -19.45 -2.55
N THR A 184 2.90 -19.00 -1.44
CA THR A 184 3.55 -19.03 -0.11
C THR A 184 3.67 -20.44 0.45
N THR A 185 4.77 -20.68 1.15
CA THR A 185 5.01 -21.90 1.92
C THR A 185 4.69 -21.71 3.40
N LYS A 186 4.98 -20.53 3.97
CA LYS A 186 4.78 -20.26 5.40
C LYS A 186 4.48 -18.79 5.66
N LYS A 187 3.28 -18.48 6.13
CA LYS A 187 2.84 -17.13 6.48
C LYS A 187 2.37 -17.03 7.92
N LEU A 188 2.53 -15.86 8.54
CA LEU A 188 1.96 -15.53 9.84
C LEU A 188 0.62 -14.82 9.65
N MET A 189 -0.43 -15.34 10.28
CA MET A 189 -1.75 -14.69 10.24
C MET A 189 -1.86 -13.65 11.35
N LEU A 190 -2.01 -12.39 10.96
CA LEU A 190 -2.17 -11.26 11.88
C LEU A 190 -3.64 -11.05 12.29
N PRO A 191 -3.89 -10.54 13.50
CA PRO A 191 -5.20 -10.02 13.89
C PRO A 191 -5.68 -8.90 12.95
N GLN A 192 -7.01 -8.80 12.77
CA GLN A 192 -7.66 -7.81 11.90
C GLN A 192 -7.26 -6.36 12.21
N LYS A 193 -6.94 -6.02 13.46
CA LYS A 193 -6.52 -4.67 13.87
C LYS A 193 -5.33 -4.11 13.06
N PHE A 194 -4.52 -4.97 12.46
CA PHE A 194 -3.38 -4.59 11.63
C PHE A 194 -3.71 -4.38 10.14
N ASN A 195 -4.93 -4.69 9.74
CA ASN A 195 -5.47 -4.37 8.42
C ASN A 195 -7.00 -4.38 8.51
N ASP A 196 -7.56 -3.35 9.16
CA ASP A 196 -9.00 -3.24 9.35
C ASP A 196 -9.66 -2.63 8.11
N GLN A 197 -10.31 -3.48 7.32
CA GLN A 197 -10.79 -3.16 5.97
C GLN A 197 -12.19 -2.54 5.97
N LYS A 198 -12.96 -2.66 7.05
CA LYS A 198 -14.39 -2.28 7.02
C LYS A 198 -14.77 -1.25 8.08
N PHE A 199 -14.17 -1.33 9.24
CA PHE A 199 -14.53 -0.50 10.39
C PHE A 199 -13.29 0.13 11.01
N LEU A 200 -13.50 1.12 11.84
CA LEU A 200 -12.50 1.65 12.75
C LEU A 200 -12.89 1.20 14.16
N HIS A 201 -12.21 0.17 14.64
CA HIS A 201 -12.41 -0.32 16.00
C HIS A 201 -11.46 0.39 16.98
N LYS A 202 -11.79 0.37 18.27
CA LYS A 202 -10.98 1.01 19.33
C LYS A 202 -9.50 0.58 19.31
N HIS A 203 -9.21 -0.65 18.88
CA HIS A 203 -7.85 -1.21 18.85
C HIS A 203 -7.26 -1.29 17.47
N THR A 204 -7.90 -0.73 16.45
CA THR A 204 -7.36 -0.68 15.08
C THR A 204 -6.01 0.04 15.07
N VAL A 205 -5.00 -0.61 14.53
CA VAL A 205 -3.67 -0.03 14.27
C VAL A 205 -3.65 0.57 12.87
N VAL A 206 -4.06 -0.22 11.88
CA VAL A 206 -4.11 0.17 10.46
C VAL A 206 -5.54 0.11 9.95
N ARG A 207 -6.08 1.24 9.50
CA ARG A 207 -7.35 1.34 8.79
C ARG A 207 -7.10 1.35 7.29
N HIS A 208 -7.62 0.35 6.58
CA HIS A 208 -7.50 0.21 5.13
C HIS A 208 -8.83 0.56 4.47
N PHE A 209 -8.83 1.57 3.59
CA PHE A 209 -10.01 2.05 2.86
C PHE A 209 -10.28 1.23 1.60
N SER A 210 -10.33 -0.09 1.78
CA SER A 210 -10.63 -1.02 0.71
C SER A 210 -12.09 -0.92 0.25
N LYS A 211 -12.38 -1.44 -0.95
CA LYS A 211 -13.73 -1.50 -1.51
C LYS A 211 -14.74 -2.13 -0.54
N ARG A 212 -15.91 -1.52 -0.39
CA ARG A 212 -16.93 -1.93 0.57
C ARG A 212 -18.27 -2.21 -0.12
N LEU A 213 -18.96 -3.27 0.34
CA LEU A 213 -20.33 -3.57 -0.04
C LEU A 213 -21.30 -2.78 0.84
N PHE A 214 -22.26 -2.13 0.21
CA PHE A 214 -23.41 -1.47 0.84
C PHE A 214 -24.68 -2.18 0.41
N TYR A 215 -25.67 -2.21 1.28
CA TYR A 215 -26.94 -2.92 1.06
C TYR A 215 -28.11 -1.98 0.76
N THR A 216 -27.96 -0.69 1.04
CA THR A 216 -29.00 0.33 0.82
C THR A 216 -28.52 1.38 -0.16
N PRO A 217 -29.38 1.89 -1.07
CA PRO A 217 -30.79 1.50 -1.33
C PRO A 217 -30.92 0.12 -2.01
N TYR A 218 -29.85 -0.38 -2.62
CA TYR A 218 -29.74 -1.73 -3.20
C TYR A 218 -28.28 -2.23 -3.01
N PRO A 219 -28.03 -3.55 -3.09
CA PRO A 219 -26.67 -4.08 -2.95
C PRO A 219 -25.73 -3.52 -4.02
N HIS A 220 -24.73 -2.75 -3.62
CA HIS A 220 -23.71 -2.17 -4.49
C HIS A 220 -22.38 -2.04 -3.79
N THR A 221 -21.31 -1.85 -4.56
CA THR A 221 -19.97 -1.65 -3.99
C THR A 221 -19.47 -0.24 -4.26
N GLU A 222 -18.91 0.40 -3.22
CA GLU A 222 -18.19 1.66 -3.35
C GLU A 222 -16.72 1.52 -2.94
N ASN A 223 -15.89 2.31 -3.63
CA ASN A 223 -14.45 2.41 -3.35
C ASN A 223 -14.16 3.80 -2.78
N ILE A 224 -14.49 4.00 -1.49
CA ILE A 224 -14.31 5.29 -0.80
C ILE A 224 -12.89 5.33 -0.25
N LYS A 225 -12.12 6.28 -0.74
CA LYS A 225 -10.72 6.48 -0.33
C LYS A 225 -10.61 7.60 0.71
N GLN A 226 -9.57 7.56 1.54
CA GLN A 226 -9.36 8.53 2.62
C GLN A 226 -9.21 9.97 2.11
N TRP A 227 -8.71 10.20 0.89
CA TRP A 227 -8.64 11.55 0.30
C TRP A 227 -9.99 12.11 -0.14
N GLN A 228 -11.05 11.27 -0.18
CA GLN A 228 -12.44 11.70 -0.38
C GLN A 228 -13.05 12.12 0.96
N ILE A 229 -12.43 13.08 1.63
CA ILE A 229 -12.69 13.46 3.02
C ILE A 229 -14.17 13.66 3.31
N SER A 230 -14.89 14.42 2.44
CA SER A 230 -16.34 14.64 2.60
C SER A 230 -17.16 13.36 2.59
N LYS A 231 -16.75 12.35 1.80
CA LYS A 231 -17.40 11.02 1.81
C LYS A 231 -17.07 10.25 3.06
N VAL A 232 -15.83 10.35 3.55
CA VAL A 232 -15.40 9.69 4.79
C VAL A 232 -16.23 10.18 5.98
N TYR A 233 -16.40 11.48 6.12
CA TYR A 233 -17.27 12.05 7.16
C TYR A 233 -18.73 11.63 7.00
N ARG A 234 -19.29 11.79 5.81
CA ARG A 234 -20.71 11.51 5.58
C ARG A 234 -21.08 10.04 5.76
N ILE A 235 -20.22 9.13 5.29
CA ILE A 235 -20.55 7.69 5.19
C ILE A 235 -20.00 6.90 6.36
N PHE A 236 -18.75 7.17 6.77
CA PHE A 236 -18.11 6.41 7.85
C PHE A 236 -18.23 7.11 9.21
N ARG A 237 -18.54 8.43 9.22
CA ARG A 237 -18.64 9.26 10.43
C ARG A 237 -17.36 9.17 11.28
N TYR A 238 -16.19 9.21 10.62
CA TYR A 238 -14.90 9.19 11.29
C TYR A 238 -14.44 10.60 11.58
N ASP A 239 -14.28 10.93 12.86
CA ASP A 239 -13.63 12.12 13.41
C ASP A 239 -12.20 11.83 13.90
N ALA A 240 -11.91 10.55 14.14
CA ALA A 240 -10.62 10.10 14.66
C ALA A 240 -9.40 10.43 13.77
N PHE A 241 -9.61 10.89 12.55
CA PHE A 241 -8.56 11.25 11.58
C PHE A 241 -8.57 12.73 11.20
N ASP A 242 -9.26 13.59 11.96
CA ASP A 242 -9.39 15.02 11.67
C ASP A 242 -8.03 15.70 11.57
N ASP A 243 -7.14 15.41 12.50
CA ASP A 243 -5.77 15.92 12.50
C ASP A 243 -5.03 15.58 11.20
N ILE A 244 -5.17 14.34 10.70
CA ILE A 244 -4.55 13.88 9.46
C ILE A 244 -5.19 14.58 8.26
N PHE A 245 -6.51 14.74 8.24
CA PHE A 245 -7.21 15.36 7.14
C PHE A 245 -6.90 16.85 7.03
N PHE A 246 -6.83 17.58 8.15
CA PHE A 246 -6.42 18.97 8.18
C PHE A 246 -4.98 19.15 7.66
N GLU A 247 -4.07 18.34 8.15
CA GLU A 247 -2.67 18.38 7.72
C GLU A 247 -2.51 18.00 6.24
N TYR A 248 -3.22 16.98 5.76
CA TYR A 248 -3.24 16.62 4.34
C TYR A 248 -3.70 17.78 3.46
N ILE A 249 -4.79 18.47 3.83
CA ILE A 249 -5.31 19.64 3.08
C ILE A 249 -4.28 20.77 3.09
N TYR A 250 -3.66 21.03 4.23
CA TYR A 250 -2.63 22.06 4.36
C TYR A 250 -1.42 21.78 3.47
N LEU A 251 -0.84 20.58 3.57
CA LEU A 251 0.32 20.18 2.79
C LEU A 251 0.04 20.13 1.29
N LYS A 252 -1.16 19.68 0.90
CA LYS A 252 -1.59 19.69 -0.50
C LYS A 252 -1.65 21.11 -1.04
N LYS A 253 -2.29 22.03 -0.32
CA LYS A 253 -2.38 23.44 -0.74
C LYS A 253 -1.02 24.13 -0.76
N LYS A 254 -0.12 23.79 0.16
CA LYS A 254 1.24 24.30 0.17
C LYS A 254 1.99 23.86 -1.09
N PHE A 255 1.98 22.57 -1.41
CA PHE A 255 2.59 22.05 -2.62
C PHE A 255 2.05 22.69 -3.91
N GLU A 256 0.71 22.86 -4.01
CA GLU A 256 0.07 23.49 -5.17
C GLU A 256 0.45 24.97 -5.32
N ARG A 257 0.74 25.69 -4.24
CA ARG A 257 1.24 27.08 -4.27
C ARG A 257 2.69 27.15 -4.70
N ASP A 258 3.52 26.28 -4.15
CA ASP A 258 4.96 26.26 -4.40
C ASP A 258 5.23 25.96 -5.89
N ILE A 259 4.48 25.01 -6.49
CA ILE A 259 4.57 24.75 -7.95
C ILE A 259 4.11 25.96 -8.78
N LYS A 260 2.99 26.59 -8.43
CA LYS A 260 2.47 27.74 -9.19
C LYS A 260 3.36 28.98 -9.08
N GLY A 261 4.08 29.13 -7.97
CA GLY A 261 5.10 30.16 -7.79
C GLY A 261 6.27 29.98 -8.75
N ASN A 262 6.74 28.75 -8.92
CA ASN A 262 7.87 28.41 -9.79
C ASN A 262 7.55 28.44 -11.31
N THR A 263 6.27 28.42 -11.69
CA THR A 263 5.84 28.52 -13.11
C THR A 263 5.63 29.95 -13.59
N ASN A 264 5.76 30.95 -12.72
CA ASN A 264 5.59 32.38 -13.04
C ASN A 264 6.93 33.16 -12.98
N GLU A 265 8.06 32.51 -12.83
CA GLU A 265 9.42 33.02 -13.03
C GLU A 265 10.00 32.50 -14.35
#